data_4f38db6e94f3ccc5f3d2c011a4192444
#
_entry.id   4f38db6e94f3ccc5f3d2c011a4192444
#
_cell.length_a   1.000
_cell.length_b   1.000
_cell.length_c   1.000
_cell.angle_alpha   90.00
_cell.angle_beta   90.00
_cell.angle_gamma   90.00
#
_symmetry.space_group_name_H-M   'P 1'
#
loop_
_entity.id
_entity.type
_entity.pdbx_description
1 polymer ?
#
loop_
_entity_poly.entity_id
_entity_poly.type
_entity_poly.pdbx_seq_one_letter_code
_entity_poly.pdbx_strand_id
1 'polypeptide(L)'
;MSYVILILHLFSFKMSILILVQKPKNYINMLYMSFCVSKINRKLIFKDLGGYETRNPSTFWCIQKADEKYNWNDFNEIIIHTGDYENNKDDLTYSKKDNYKNLVPDFNFHSWPQVGINDYEKFVKEIDNAGLKNYEINKVGWIGNKNTNIMRTKLLEIGDDNKELFDILDMYWVHSGNIQLNSSKYISTPELVEKYSILIDIEGNGYSGRLKHLLWSHRPLLLVDRPHKEFFFEFLKEWEHYIPVKRDLTDLIEKTKWCLNNYDKALIIAENAFQFSKLYLTRDMCYDKWNNIICSRNL
;
A
#
# COMPACT_ATOMS: atom_id res chain seq x y z
N MET A 1 27.63 -9.47 -9.54
CA MET A 1 27.23 -10.89 -9.41
C MET A 1 27.62 -11.36 -8.03
N SER A 2 26.67 -11.66 -7.17
CA SER A 2 26.94 -12.15 -5.81
C SER A 2 26.83 -13.68 -5.80
N TYR A 3 27.85 -14.36 -5.33
CA TYR A 3 27.89 -15.81 -5.17
C TYR A 3 27.80 -16.17 -3.69
N VAL A 4 27.14 -17.29 -3.36
CA VAL A 4 27.25 -17.90 -2.03
C VAL A 4 28.15 -19.10 -2.12
N ILE A 5 29.12 -19.15 -1.23
CA ILE A 5 30.04 -20.27 -1.09
C ILE A 5 29.39 -21.27 -0.12
N LEU A 6 28.96 -22.42 -0.63
CA LEU A 6 28.52 -23.54 0.20
C LEU A 6 29.70 -24.51 0.34
N ILE A 7 30.21 -24.65 1.55
CA ILE A 7 31.25 -25.62 1.86
C ILE A 7 30.59 -26.86 2.46
N LEU A 8 30.51 -27.92 1.68
CA LEU A 8 30.04 -29.22 2.15
C LEU A 8 31.29 -30.05 2.61
N HIS A 9 31.34 -30.35 3.91
CA HIS A 9 32.30 -31.31 4.45
C HIS A 9 31.71 -32.71 4.37
N LEU A 10 32.23 -33.55 3.47
CA LEU A 10 31.95 -34.98 3.47
C LEU A 10 32.97 -35.72 4.35
N PHE A 11 32.45 -36.35 5.40
CA PHE A 11 33.21 -37.07 6.40
C PHE A 11 33.73 -38.44 5.86
N SER A 12 34.61 -38.52 4.89
CA SER A 12 35.45 -39.69 4.68
C SER A 12 36.62 -39.50 3.73
N PHE A 13 36.70 -38.42 3.02
CA PHE A 13 37.94 -38.07 2.25
C PHE A 13 38.14 -36.57 2.32
N LYS A 14 39.36 -36.13 2.63
CA LYS A 14 39.76 -34.70 2.65
C LYS A 14 39.69 -34.04 1.26
N MET A 15 38.49 -33.99 0.67
CA MET A 15 38.22 -33.21 -0.52
C MET A 15 37.13 -32.22 -0.23
N SER A 16 37.48 -30.95 -0.21
CA SER A 16 36.50 -29.85 -0.19
C SER A 16 36.09 -29.54 -1.62
N ILE A 17 34.86 -29.81 -1.98
CA ILE A 17 34.31 -29.41 -3.27
C ILE A 17 33.71 -28.03 -3.12
N LEU A 18 34.27 -27.06 -3.84
CA LEU A 18 33.71 -25.71 -3.93
C LEU A 18 32.61 -25.71 -5.01
N ILE A 19 31.35 -25.71 -4.60
CA ILE A 19 30.22 -25.56 -5.52
C ILE A 19 29.81 -24.09 -5.55
N LEU A 20 30.15 -23.42 -6.65
CA LEU A 20 29.61 -22.08 -6.92
C LEU A 20 28.17 -22.23 -7.43
N VAL A 21 27.19 -22.02 -6.55
CA VAL A 21 25.78 -21.98 -6.95
C VAL A 21 25.44 -20.53 -7.31
N GLN A 22 25.15 -20.31 -8.57
CA GLN A 22 24.64 -19.01 -9.01
C GLN A 22 23.22 -18.85 -8.45
N LYS A 23 23.05 -17.92 -7.50
CA LYS A 23 21.73 -17.60 -6.94
C LYS A 23 20.86 -17.01 -8.04
N PRO A 24 19.67 -17.56 -8.33
CA PRO A 24 18.70 -16.84 -9.13
C PRO A 24 18.37 -15.55 -8.38
N LYS A 25 18.62 -14.40 -9.02
CA LYS A 25 18.46 -13.05 -8.42
C LYS A 25 17.11 -12.82 -7.75
N ASN A 26 16.07 -13.56 -8.15
CA ASN A 26 14.70 -13.39 -7.69
C ASN A 26 14.34 -14.20 -6.44
N TYR A 27 14.98 -15.34 -6.18
CA TYR A 27 14.60 -16.23 -5.07
C TYR A 27 15.09 -15.76 -3.70
N ILE A 28 16.16 -14.99 -3.65
CA ILE A 28 16.76 -14.52 -2.39
C ILE A 28 16.07 -13.27 -1.90
N ASN A 29 15.61 -12.39 -2.81
CA ASN A 29 14.85 -11.21 -2.41
C ASN A 29 13.44 -11.56 -1.84
N MET A 30 12.89 -12.73 -2.16
CA MET A 30 11.56 -13.16 -1.72
C MET A 30 11.49 -13.57 -0.25
N LEU A 31 12.55 -14.12 0.32
CA LEU A 31 12.61 -14.50 1.75
C LEU A 31 12.89 -13.31 2.68
N TYR A 32 13.32 -12.16 2.14
CA TYR A 32 13.78 -11.02 2.94
C TYR A 32 12.76 -9.90 3.14
N MET A 33 11.51 -10.04 2.67
CA MET A 33 10.44 -9.05 2.92
C MET A 33 9.40 -9.64 3.85
N SER A 34 9.79 -10.01 5.05
CA SER A 34 8.89 -10.65 6.00
C SER A 34 9.39 -10.54 7.43
N PHE A 35 8.52 -10.87 8.35
CA PHE A 35 8.87 -11.10 9.74
C PHE A 35 8.03 -12.24 10.32
N CYS A 36 8.49 -12.81 11.43
CA CYS A 36 7.72 -13.76 12.21
C CYS A 36 7.18 -13.10 13.47
N VAL A 37 5.99 -13.49 13.87
CA VAL A 37 5.40 -13.16 15.16
C VAL A 37 4.90 -14.42 15.86
N SER A 38 5.13 -14.54 17.15
CA SER A 38 4.57 -15.58 18.02
C SER A 38 4.22 -14.97 19.38
N LYS A 39 3.44 -15.66 20.19
CA LYS A 39 3.19 -15.26 21.58
C LYS A 39 3.53 -16.44 22.50
N ILE A 40 4.47 -16.24 23.43
CA ILE A 40 4.97 -17.26 24.35
C ILE A 40 5.01 -16.65 25.75
N ASN A 41 4.43 -17.35 26.71
CA ASN A 41 4.33 -16.87 28.09
C ASN A 41 3.72 -15.46 28.18
N ARG A 42 2.67 -15.21 27.39
CA ARG A 42 1.96 -13.93 27.28
C ARG A 42 2.79 -12.75 26.72
N LYS A 43 3.94 -13.04 26.08
CA LYS A 43 4.79 -12.02 25.46
C LYS A 43 4.83 -12.24 23.96
N LEU A 44 4.55 -11.18 23.18
CA LEU A 44 4.78 -11.17 21.75
C LEU A 44 6.28 -11.20 21.46
N ILE A 45 6.68 -12.05 20.54
CA ILE A 45 8.04 -12.20 20.06
C ILE A 45 8.04 -11.78 18.58
N PHE A 46 8.89 -10.83 18.24
CA PHE A 46 9.13 -10.35 16.88
C PHE A 46 10.49 -10.84 16.41
N LYS A 47 10.52 -11.42 15.20
CA LYS A 47 11.76 -11.81 14.54
C LYS A 47 11.76 -11.24 13.13
N ASP A 48 12.59 -10.24 12.89
CA ASP A 48 12.77 -9.65 11.56
C ASP A 48 13.51 -10.63 10.66
N LEU A 49 12.95 -10.88 9.47
CA LEU A 49 13.55 -11.71 8.43
C LEU A 49 14.10 -10.86 7.27
N GLY A 50 14.05 -9.53 7.41
CA GLY A 50 14.51 -8.57 6.41
C GLY A 50 13.37 -7.89 5.65
N GLY A 51 13.72 -6.89 4.87
CA GLY A 51 12.77 -6.09 4.08
C GLY A 51 13.01 -4.60 4.21
N TYR A 52 11.96 -3.84 4.08
CA TYR A 52 12.02 -2.39 4.26
C TYR A 52 12.08 -2.02 5.74
N GLU A 53 13.03 -1.18 6.09
CA GLU A 53 13.40 -0.80 7.46
C GLU A 53 12.20 -0.38 8.35
N THR A 54 11.16 0.20 7.75
CA THR A 54 10.00 0.73 8.49
C THR A 54 8.75 -0.15 8.40
N ARG A 55 8.62 -1.04 7.41
CA ARG A 55 7.39 -1.82 7.20
C ARG A 55 7.17 -2.86 8.30
N ASN A 56 8.20 -3.66 8.60
CA ASN A 56 8.11 -4.72 9.61
C ASN A 56 7.81 -4.15 10.99
N PRO A 57 8.55 -3.16 11.52
CA PRO A 57 8.25 -2.57 12.83
C PRO A 57 6.87 -1.91 12.91
N SER A 58 6.44 -1.20 11.84
CA SER A 58 5.13 -0.56 11.82
C SER A 58 3.98 -1.58 11.80
N THR A 59 4.12 -2.67 11.07
CA THR A 59 3.13 -3.75 11.08
C THR A 59 3.08 -4.45 12.42
N PHE A 60 4.24 -4.74 13.01
CA PHE A 60 4.32 -5.34 14.33
C PHE A 60 3.69 -4.46 15.42
N TRP A 61 3.88 -3.14 15.32
CA TRP A 61 3.21 -2.19 16.21
C TRP A 61 1.67 -2.35 16.14
N CYS A 62 1.09 -2.49 14.94
CA CYS A 62 -0.36 -2.74 14.79
C CYS A 62 -0.78 -4.06 15.47
N ILE A 63 0.05 -5.12 15.35
CA ILE A 63 -0.17 -6.41 16.00
C ILE A 63 -0.11 -6.27 17.51
N GLN A 64 0.86 -5.53 18.04
CA GLN A 64 0.97 -5.27 19.49
C GLN A 64 -0.27 -4.53 20.02
N LYS A 65 -0.76 -3.53 19.29
CA LYS A 65 -1.96 -2.79 19.69
C LYS A 65 -3.23 -3.66 19.62
N ALA A 66 -3.31 -4.56 18.65
CA ALA A 66 -4.37 -5.55 18.59
C ALA A 66 -4.28 -6.53 19.79
N ASP A 67 -3.09 -6.99 20.14
CA ASP A 67 -2.92 -7.85 21.34
C ASP A 67 -3.26 -7.13 22.65
N GLU A 68 -2.89 -5.86 22.79
CA GLU A 68 -3.31 -5.02 23.93
C GLU A 68 -4.83 -4.92 24.06
N LYS A 69 -5.55 -4.84 22.90
CA LYS A 69 -7.02 -4.75 22.86
C LYS A 69 -7.69 -6.09 23.14
N TYR A 70 -7.17 -7.20 22.60
CA TYR A 70 -7.84 -8.50 22.60
C TYR A 70 -7.25 -9.51 23.57
N ASN A 71 -6.05 -9.27 24.09
CA ASN A 71 -5.34 -10.13 25.04
C ASN A 71 -5.30 -11.60 24.60
N TRP A 72 -4.69 -11.86 23.44
CA TRP A 72 -4.63 -13.21 22.86
C TRP A 72 -3.93 -14.22 23.78
N ASN A 73 -4.32 -15.48 23.66
CA ASN A 73 -3.55 -16.60 24.21
C ASN A 73 -2.22 -16.76 23.46
N ASP A 74 -1.32 -17.57 24.02
CA ASP A 74 -0.07 -17.94 23.35
C ASP A 74 -0.37 -18.59 22.01
N PHE A 75 0.44 -18.33 20.99
CA PHE A 75 0.33 -18.90 19.65
C PHE A 75 1.70 -19.15 19.02
N ASN A 76 1.75 -20.13 18.12
CA ASN A 76 2.94 -20.49 17.37
C ASN A 76 3.34 -19.43 16.36
N GLU A 77 4.56 -19.55 15.84
CA GLU A 77 5.11 -18.64 14.85
C GLU A 77 4.21 -18.51 13.61
N ILE A 78 3.92 -17.27 13.24
CA ILE A 78 3.20 -16.87 12.04
C ILE A 78 4.12 -15.97 11.23
N ILE A 79 4.24 -16.25 9.92
CA ILE A 79 5.05 -15.46 8.98
C ILE A 79 4.13 -14.46 8.26
N ILE A 80 4.53 -13.20 8.24
CA ILE A 80 3.87 -12.11 7.53
C ILE A 80 4.81 -11.57 6.46
N HIS A 81 4.35 -11.56 5.19
CA HIS A 81 5.06 -10.99 4.06
C HIS A 81 4.71 -9.52 3.90
N THR A 82 5.73 -8.67 3.90
CA THR A 82 5.61 -7.20 3.87
C THR A 82 6.05 -6.58 2.54
N GLY A 83 6.17 -7.41 1.50
CA GLY A 83 6.38 -6.99 0.12
C GLY A 83 5.13 -6.34 -0.50
N ASP A 84 5.27 -5.93 -1.76
CA ASP A 84 4.19 -5.25 -2.47
C ASP A 84 3.10 -6.21 -3.01
N TYR A 85 3.36 -7.52 -3.03
CA TYR A 85 2.45 -8.57 -3.50
C TYR A 85 2.80 -9.92 -2.86
N GLU A 86 1.91 -10.90 -3.01
CA GLU A 86 2.10 -12.26 -2.53
C GLU A 86 3.25 -12.99 -3.24
N ASN A 87 3.95 -13.86 -2.51
CA ASN A 87 4.88 -14.82 -3.08
C ASN A 87 4.19 -16.17 -3.36
N ASN A 88 3.30 -16.57 -2.44
CA ASN A 88 2.45 -17.75 -2.56
C ASN A 88 1.00 -17.40 -2.20
N LYS A 89 0.07 -18.17 -2.74
CA LYS A 89 -1.38 -17.95 -2.52
C LYS A 89 -1.81 -18.01 -1.05
N ASP A 90 -1.07 -18.72 -0.20
CA ASP A 90 -1.39 -18.92 1.22
C ASP A 90 -0.68 -17.91 2.15
N ASP A 91 0.15 -17.01 1.59
CA ASP A 91 0.86 -16.02 2.38
C ASP A 91 -0.10 -15.05 3.08
N LEU A 92 0.28 -14.64 4.29
CA LEU A 92 -0.25 -13.44 4.93
C LEU A 92 0.47 -12.24 4.30
N THR A 93 -0.25 -11.40 3.57
CA THR A 93 0.36 -10.30 2.80
C THR A 93 -0.59 -9.10 2.69
N TYR A 94 -0.07 -7.93 2.34
CA TYR A 94 -0.85 -6.70 2.20
C TYR A 94 -1.79 -6.70 0.99
N SER A 95 -1.42 -7.37 -0.10
CA SER A 95 -2.22 -7.39 -1.32
C SER A 95 -2.14 -8.73 -2.05
N LYS A 96 -3.20 -9.10 -2.78
CA LYS A 96 -3.28 -10.30 -3.62
C LYS A 96 -4.06 -10.05 -4.90
N LYS A 97 -3.82 -10.92 -5.90
CA LYS A 97 -4.48 -10.84 -7.21
C LYS A 97 -5.90 -11.40 -7.21
N ASP A 98 -6.10 -12.60 -6.68
CA ASP A 98 -7.26 -13.40 -7.05
C ASP A 98 -8.30 -13.57 -5.93
N ASN A 99 -7.94 -13.23 -4.70
CA ASN A 99 -8.85 -13.38 -3.57
C ASN A 99 -8.44 -12.53 -2.38
N TYR A 100 -9.35 -12.37 -1.41
CA TYR A 100 -9.13 -11.59 -0.18
C TYR A 100 -8.66 -12.44 1.01
N LYS A 101 -8.46 -13.75 0.81
CA LYS A 101 -8.04 -14.66 1.87
C LYS A 101 -6.60 -14.36 2.29
N ASN A 102 -6.34 -14.34 3.59
CA ASN A 102 -5.04 -14.07 4.17
C ASN A 102 -4.47 -12.65 3.86
N LEU A 103 -5.33 -11.71 3.51
CA LEU A 103 -4.93 -10.31 3.42
C LEU A 103 -4.86 -9.68 4.81
N VAL A 104 -3.76 -9.01 5.08
CA VAL A 104 -3.48 -8.32 6.35
C VAL A 104 -3.45 -6.80 6.13
N PRO A 105 -3.78 -6.00 7.17
CA PRO A 105 -3.54 -4.57 7.14
C PRO A 105 -2.06 -4.26 6.94
N ASP A 106 -1.77 -3.28 6.10
CA ASP A 106 -0.40 -2.87 5.86
C ASP A 106 0.13 -1.93 6.97
N PHE A 107 1.42 -1.68 6.90
CA PHE A 107 2.16 -0.85 7.86
C PHE A 107 1.67 0.60 7.96
N ASN A 108 0.96 1.11 6.96
CA ASN A 108 0.47 2.49 6.93
C ASN A 108 -0.52 2.80 8.04
N PHE A 109 -1.24 1.82 8.59
CA PHE A 109 -2.12 2.03 9.74
C PHE A 109 -1.37 2.45 11.03
N HIS A 110 -0.05 2.36 11.02
CA HIS A 110 0.81 2.97 12.03
C HIS A 110 1.50 4.20 11.47
N SER A 111 2.51 4.01 10.60
CA SER A 111 3.33 5.09 10.09
C SER A 111 4.08 4.69 8.81
N TRP A 112 4.39 5.69 8.00
CA TRP A 112 5.31 5.61 6.87
C TRP A 112 6.16 6.89 6.79
N PRO A 113 7.18 7.02 7.67
CA PRO A 113 7.96 8.25 7.79
C PRO A 113 8.63 8.71 6.49
N GLN A 114 9.01 7.76 5.60
CA GLN A 114 9.64 8.06 4.32
C GLN A 114 8.77 8.90 3.37
N VAL A 115 7.45 8.91 3.59
CA VAL A 115 6.50 9.74 2.82
C VAL A 115 5.80 10.78 3.70
N GLY A 116 6.37 11.07 4.89
CA GLY A 116 5.85 12.08 5.81
C GLY A 116 4.71 11.61 6.71
N ILE A 117 4.35 10.31 6.69
CA ILE A 117 3.29 9.75 7.54
C ILE A 117 3.91 9.26 8.85
N ASN A 118 3.98 10.15 9.85
CA ASN A 118 4.53 9.79 11.17
C ASN A 118 3.48 9.15 12.10
N ASP A 119 2.20 9.44 11.87
CA ASP A 119 1.06 8.87 12.59
C ASP A 119 -0.16 8.83 11.68
N TYR A 120 -0.76 7.64 11.51
CA TYR A 120 -1.89 7.44 10.60
C TYR A 120 -3.11 8.30 10.94
N GLU A 121 -3.51 8.37 12.22
CA GLU A 121 -4.74 9.08 12.60
C GLU A 121 -4.60 10.60 12.43
N LYS A 122 -3.42 11.13 12.73
CA LYS A 122 -3.12 12.54 12.46
C LYS A 122 -3.12 12.81 10.97
N PHE A 123 -2.52 11.93 10.19
CA PHE A 123 -2.41 12.09 8.74
C PHE A 123 -3.78 12.03 8.04
N VAL A 124 -4.66 11.08 8.39
CA VAL A 124 -6.00 11.04 7.79
C VAL A 124 -6.84 12.25 8.22
N LYS A 125 -6.64 12.80 9.42
CA LYS A 125 -7.27 14.05 9.85
C LYS A 125 -6.77 15.26 9.05
N GLU A 126 -5.49 15.29 8.68
CA GLU A 126 -4.95 16.33 7.79
C GLU A 126 -5.58 16.24 6.40
N ILE A 127 -5.77 15.02 5.87
CA ILE A 127 -6.44 14.78 4.59
C ILE A 127 -7.91 15.18 4.63
N ASP A 128 -8.66 14.79 5.69
CA ASP A 128 -10.03 15.20 5.93
C ASP A 128 -10.16 16.73 5.92
N ASN A 129 -9.35 17.42 6.73
CA ASN A 129 -9.33 18.88 6.78
C ASN A 129 -8.98 19.53 5.43
N ALA A 130 -8.05 18.94 4.68
CA ALA A 130 -7.69 19.42 3.33
C ALA A 130 -8.86 19.27 2.35
N GLY A 131 -9.57 18.14 2.42
CA GLY A 131 -10.72 17.86 1.56
C GLY A 131 -11.94 18.76 1.79
N LEU A 132 -12.08 19.29 3.01
CA LEU A 132 -13.17 20.23 3.35
C LEU A 132 -12.89 21.67 2.83
N LYS A 133 -11.68 21.99 2.40
CA LYS A 133 -11.35 23.26 1.79
C LYS A 133 -11.78 23.32 0.33
N ASN A 134 -11.96 24.53 -0.20
CA ASN A 134 -12.12 24.70 -1.64
C ASN A 134 -10.83 24.29 -2.37
N TYR A 135 -10.98 23.59 -3.48
CA TYR A 135 -9.85 23.24 -4.34
C TYR A 135 -9.33 24.49 -5.09
N GLU A 136 -8.04 24.48 -5.42
CA GLU A 136 -7.40 25.55 -6.20
C GLU A 136 -7.54 25.34 -7.71
N ILE A 137 -7.47 24.09 -8.17
CA ILE A 137 -7.38 23.70 -9.57
C ILE A 137 -8.48 22.69 -9.91
N ASN A 138 -9.33 23.03 -10.87
CA ASN A 138 -10.41 22.16 -11.34
C ASN A 138 -9.92 21.16 -12.40
N LYS A 139 -9.08 20.23 -11.96
CA LYS A 139 -8.48 19.15 -12.78
C LYS A 139 -8.32 17.89 -11.94
N VAL A 140 -7.97 16.79 -12.63
CA VAL A 140 -7.48 15.58 -11.99
C VAL A 140 -6.02 15.77 -11.59
N GLY A 141 -5.72 15.60 -10.30
CA GLY A 141 -4.37 15.64 -9.76
C GLY A 141 -3.81 14.27 -9.43
N TRP A 142 -2.53 14.07 -9.73
CA TRP A 142 -1.75 12.92 -9.30
C TRP A 142 -0.26 13.26 -9.19
N ILE A 143 0.42 12.61 -8.25
CA ILE A 143 1.88 12.65 -8.15
C ILE A 143 2.40 11.25 -7.82
N GLY A 144 3.48 10.81 -8.46
CA GLY A 144 4.10 9.52 -8.14
C GLY A 144 5.28 9.18 -9.05
N ASN A 145 5.95 8.08 -8.72
CA ASN A 145 7.07 7.59 -9.51
C ASN A 145 6.56 6.71 -10.67
N LYS A 146 6.79 7.15 -11.91
CA LYS A 146 6.41 6.42 -13.11
C LYS A 146 7.11 5.06 -13.27
N ASN A 147 8.31 4.93 -12.71
CA ASN A 147 9.13 3.73 -12.90
C ASN A 147 8.64 2.52 -12.11
N THR A 148 7.64 2.68 -11.25
CA THR A 148 7.07 1.56 -10.48
C THR A 148 6.06 0.73 -11.26
N ASN A 149 5.43 1.31 -12.31
CA ASN A 149 4.44 0.61 -13.13
C ASN A 149 4.31 1.27 -14.49
N ILE A 150 4.26 0.48 -15.56
CA ILE A 150 4.14 0.98 -16.93
C ILE A 150 2.86 1.82 -17.15
N MET A 151 1.78 1.51 -16.43
CA MET A 151 0.54 2.27 -16.54
C MET A 151 0.67 3.70 -15.99
N ARG A 152 1.63 3.96 -15.10
CA ARG A 152 1.96 5.33 -14.64
C ARG A 152 2.64 6.14 -15.73
N THR A 153 3.49 5.51 -16.54
CA THR A 153 4.07 6.16 -17.73
C THR A 153 2.97 6.55 -18.70
N LYS A 154 2.04 5.65 -18.99
CA LYS A 154 0.88 5.94 -19.82
C LYS A 154 -0.02 7.04 -19.25
N LEU A 155 -0.22 7.08 -17.93
CA LEU A 155 -0.97 8.15 -17.27
C LEU A 155 -0.30 9.52 -17.47
N LEU A 156 1.04 9.59 -17.39
CA LEU A 156 1.80 10.82 -17.66
C LEU A 156 1.63 11.27 -19.11
N GLU A 157 1.74 10.36 -20.07
CA GLU A 157 1.52 10.65 -21.50
C GLU A 157 0.13 11.21 -21.74
N ILE A 158 -0.93 10.57 -21.21
CA ILE A 158 -2.31 11.07 -21.29
C ILE A 158 -2.42 12.45 -20.62
N GLY A 159 -1.78 12.67 -19.48
CA GLY A 159 -1.78 13.95 -18.80
C GLY A 159 -1.10 15.06 -19.59
N ASP A 160 0.02 14.76 -20.24
CA ASP A 160 0.76 15.70 -21.07
C ASP A 160 -0.02 16.11 -22.34
N ASP A 161 -0.77 15.16 -22.92
CA ASP A 161 -1.61 15.38 -24.10
C ASP A 161 -2.93 16.11 -23.79
N ASN A 162 -3.37 16.13 -22.52
CA ASN A 162 -4.66 16.69 -22.08
C ASN A 162 -4.49 17.59 -20.83
N LYS A 163 -3.61 18.57 -20.91
CA LYS A 163 -3.27 19.47 -19.77
C LYS A 163 -4.43 20.29 -19.25
N GLU A 164 -5.49 20.46 -20.03
CA GLU A 164 -6.71 21.12 -19.59
C GLU A 164 -7.51 20.28 -18.58
N LEU A 165 -7.36 18.94 -18.61
CA LEU A 165 -8.06 17.98 -17.72
C LEU A 165 -7.19 17.47 -16.58
N PHE A 166 -5.86 17.39 -16.79
CA PHE A 166 -4.94 16.69 -15.90
C PHE A 166 -3.76 17.55 -15.48
N ASP A 167 -3.31 17.31 -14.26
CA ASP A 167 -2.00 17.76 -13.74
C ASP A 167 -1.32 16.54 -13.10
N ILE A 168 -0.56 15.80 -13.91
CA ILE A 168 0.07 14.53 -13.55
C ILE A 168 1.56 14.77 -13.37
N LEU A 169 2.05 14.58 -12.14
CA LEU A 169 3.41 14.92 -11.75
C LEU A 169 4.25 13.65 -11.55
N ASP A 170 5.33 13.53 -12.33
CA ASP A 170 6.36 12.50 -12.10
C ASP A 170 7.30 12.93 -10.98
N MET A 171 7.55 12.01 -10.08
CA MET A 171 8.58 12.14 -9.06
C MET A 171 9.35 10.82 -8.91
N TYR A 172 10.59 10.90 -8.50
CA TYR A 172 11.39 9.72 -8.18
C TYR A 172 12.07 9.87 -6.83
N TRP A 173 12.30 8.71 -6.22
CA TRP A 173 12.96 8.61 -4.94
C TRP A 173 14.46 8.48 -5.15
N VAL A 174 15.25 9.29 -4.47
CA VAL A 174 16.70 9.12 -4.41
C VAL A 174 17.05 8.24 -3.22
N HIS A 175 17.60 7.05 -3.50
CA HIS A 175 18.11 6.16 -2.47
C HIS A 175 19.49 6.62 -2.01
N SER A 176 19.56 7.35 -0.92
CA SER A 176 20.83 7.72 -0.28
C SER A 176 20.76 7.51 1.23
N GLY A 177 20.32 6.31 1.68
CA GLY A 177 20.17 5.99 3.11
C GLY A 177 19.06 6.78 3.83
N ASN A 178 18.83 8.01 3.43
CA ASN A 178 17.66 8.82 3.77
C ASN A 178 16.87 9.04 2.50
N ILE A 179 15.56 8.75 2.51
CA ILE A 179 14.68 9.03 1.38
C ILE A 179 14.54 10.54 1.30
N GLN A 180 15.28 11.15 0.37
CA GLN A 180 15.11 12.55 0.00
C GLN A 180 14.17 12.61 -1.19
N LEU A 181 13.12 13.39 -1.07
CA LEU A 181 12.26 13.77 -2.16
C LEU A 181 13.04 14.72 -3.07
N ASN A 182 13.48 14.22 -4.23
CA ASN A 182 14.38 14.96 -5.09
C ASN A 182 13.66 15.74 -6.20
N SER A 183 12.38 16.04 -6.00
CA SER A 183 11.61 16.81 -6.96
C SER A 183 11.22 18.15 -6.33
N SER A 184 11.59 19.25 -6.97
CA SER A 184 11.05 20.58 -6.67
C SER A 184 9.53 20.67 -6.89
N LYS A 185 8.91 19.62 -7.47
CA LYS A 185 7.49 19.48 -7.75
C LYS A 185 6.76 18.58 -6.73
N TYR A 186 7.47 18.06 -5.72
CA TYR A 186 6.82 17.25 -4.71
C TYR A 186 5.78 18.05 -3.94
N ILE A 187 4.60 17.45 -3.81
CA ILE A 187 3.54 17.85 -2.89
C ILE A 187 3.11 16.67 -2.06
N SER A 188 2.81 16.90 -0.80
CA SER A 188 2.28 15.86 0.10
C SER A 188 0.86 15.45 -0.30
N THR A 189 0.37 14.33 0.22
CA THR A 189 -1.01 13.92 -0.07
C THR A 189 -2.06 14.92 0.43
N PRO A 190 -1.97 15.54 1.62
CA PRO A 190 -2.87 16.63 2.00
C PRO A 190 -2.83 17.82 1.04
N GLU A 191 -1.65 18.27 0.61
CA GLU A 191 -1.52 19.35 -0.39
C GLU A 191 -2.13 18.96 -1.74
N LEU A 192 -1.97 17.70 -2.17
CA LEU A 192 -2.61 17.17 -3.39
C LEU A 192 -4.14 17.25 -3.29
N VAL A 193 -4.69 16.88 -2.13
CA VAL A 193 -6.13 16.94 -1.85
C VAL A 193 -6.65 18.37 -1.82
N GLU A 194 -5.92 19.30 -1.22
CA GLU A 194 -6.30 20.71 -1.17
C GLU A 194 -6.25 21.35 -2.55
N LYS A 195 -5.27 20.97 -3.36
CA LYS A 195 -5.01 21.58 -4.66
C LYS A 195 -6.01 21.21 -5.76
N TYR A 196 -6.42 19.96 -5.85
CA TYR A 196 -7.19 19.47 -7.01
C TYR A 196 -8.64 19.09 -6.68
N SER A 197 -9.54 19.36 -7.65
CA SER A 197 -10.95 19.01 -7.53
C SER A 197 -11.22 17.51 -7.60
N ILE A 198 -10.42 16.77 -8.35
CA ILE A 198 -10.54 15.32 -8.60
C ILE A 198 -9.18 14.67 -8.40
N LEU A 199 -9.18 13.48 -7.81
CA LEU A 199 -7.97 12.70 -7.62
C LEU A 199 -8.01 11.42 -8.45
N ILE A 200 -6.83 10.88 -8.78
CA ILE A 200 -6.71 9.55 -9.39
C ILE A 200 -5.76 8.70 -8.58
N ASP A 201 -6.10 7.42 -8.39
CA ASP A 201 -5.21 6.43 -7.83
C ASP A 201 -4.93 5.29 -8.80
N ILE A 202 -3.66 4.94 -8.91
CA ILE A 202 -3.13 3.90 -9.78
C ILE A 202 -2.09 3.07 -9.04
N GLU A 203 -2.08 1.77 -9.29
CA GLU A 203 -1.17 0.82 -8.63
C GLU A 203 0.32 1.21 -8.77
N GLY A 204 1.12 0.76 -7.78
CA GLY A 204 2.59 0.74 -7.86
C GLY A 204 3.10 -0.58 -8.43
N ASN A 205 4.09 -1.17 -7.77
CA ASN A 205 4.59 -2.51 -8.11
C ASN A 205 3.54 -3.61 -7.87
N GLY A 206 2.71 -3.44 -6.84
CA GLY A 206 1.61 -4.34 -6.50
C GLY A 206 0.35 -3.54 -6.22
N TYR A 207 0.20 -3.03 -5.02
CA TYR A 207 -0.94 -2.20 -4.61
C TYR A 207 -0.55 -0.71 -4.54
N SER A 208 -1.48 0.16 -4.16
CA SER A 208 -1.21 1.56 -3.87
C SER A 208 -1.36 1.85 -2.38
N GLY A 209 -0.26 2.03 -1.68
CA GLY A 209 -0.30 2.42 -0.26
C GLY A 209 -1.03 3.74 0.02
N ARG A 210 -1.28 4.56 -1.00
CA ARG A 210 -1.98 5.84 -0.90
C ARG A 210 -3.51 5.71 -0.97
N LEU A 211 -4.05 4.68 -1.61
CA LEU A 211 -5.49 4.55 -1.87
C LEU A 211 -6.32 4.78 -0.60
N LYS A 212 -5.96 4.10 0.50
CA LYS A 212 -6.69 4.23 1.76
C LYS A 212 -6.71 5.65 2.30
N HIS A 213 -5.70 6.45 2.02
CA HIS A 213 -5.65 7.86 2.42
C HIS A 213 -6.53 8.74 1.54
N LEU A 214 -6.55 8.49 0.22
CA LEU A 214 -7.37 9.26 -0.72
C LEU A 214 -8.88 9.06 -0.48
N LEU A 215 -9.30 7.91 0.04
CA LEU A 215 -10.70 7.65 0.40
C LEU A 215 -11.21 8.56 1.56
N TRP A 216 -10.31 9.15 2.36
CA TRP A 216 -10.65 10.15 3.40
C TRP A 216 -10.81 11.58 2.87
N SER A 217 -10.57 11.82 1.57
CA SER A 217 -10.25 13.16 1.04
C SER A 217 -11.46 14.03 0.72
N HIS A 218 -12.70 13.56 0.79
CA HIS A 218 -13.89 14.26 0.27
C HIS A 218 -13.75 14.70 -1.20
N ARG A 219 -12.77 14.20 -1.93
CA ARG A 219 -12.58 14.45 -3.37
C ARG A 219 -13.06 13.28 -4.18
N PRO A 220 -13.77 13.49 -5.31
CA PRO A 220 -14.03 12.44 -6.28
C PRO A 220 -12.75 11.71 -6.65
N LEU A 221 -12.77 10.38 -6.54
CA LEU A 221 -11.62 9.52 -6.80
C LEU A 221 -11.84 8.68 -8.06
N LEU A 222 -11.02 8.90 -9.07
CA LEU A 222 -10.86 8.01 -10.20
C LEU A 222 -9.96 6.85 -9.76
N LEU A 223 -10.49 5.63 -9.69
CA LEU A 223 -9.73 4.46 -9.27
C LEU A 223 -9.46 3.55 -10.44
N VAL A 224 -8.19 3.46 -10.84
CA VAL A 224 -7.76 2.58 -11.93
C VAL A 224 -7.81 1.13 -11.46
N ASP A 225 -8.48 0.27 -12.24
CA ASP A 225 -8.53 -1.17 -11.94
C ASP A 225 -7.12 -1.78 -11.88
N ARG A 226 -6.97 -2.74 -10.96
CA ARG A 226 -5.69 -3.37 -10.65
C ARG A 226 -5.88 -4.82 -10.22
N PRO A 227 -4.91 -5.71 -10.49
CA PRO A 227 -5.00 -7.10 -10.05
C PRO A 227 -4.79 -7.25 -8.54
N HIS A 228 -3.84 -6.49 -7.95
CA HIS A 228 -3.53 -6.60 -6.53
C HIS A 228 -4.46 -5.72 -5.70
N LYS A 229 -5.23 -6.37 -4.84
CA LYS A 229 -6.23 -5.73 -3.99
C LYS A 229 -5.90 -5.93 -2.52
N GLU A 230 -6.17 -4.91 -1.71
CA GLU A 230 -5.98 -4.92 -0.26
C GLU A 230 -7.24 -5.46 0.44
N PHE A 231 -7.16 -5.77 1.73
CA PHE A 231 -8.23 -6.45 2.48
C PHE A 231 -9.60 -5.72 2.47
N PHE A 232 -9.62 -4.43 2.28
CA PHE A 232 -10.85 -3.63 2.28
C PHE A 232 -11.55 -3.56 0.91
N PHE A 233 -10.90 -4.02 -0.17
CA PHE A 233 -11.48 -3.99 -1.52
C PHE A 233 -12.75 -4.83 -1.66
N GLU A 234 -12.94 -5.86 -0.84
CA GLU A 234 -14.17 -6.67 -0.86
C GLU A 234 -15.44 -5.87 -0.50
N PHE A 235 -15.27 -4.74 0.20
CA PHE A 235 -16.37 -3.84 0.60
C PHE A 235 -16.43 -2.58 -0.27
N LEU A 236 -15.42 -2.34 -1.11
CA LEU A 236 -15.31 -1.14 -1.94
C LEU A 236 -16.13 -1.34 -3.23
N LYS A 237 -17.05 -0.43 -3.53
CA LYS A 237 -17.98 -0.56 -4.65
C LYS A 237 -17.80 0.57 -5.66
N GLU A 238 -17.81 0.18 -6.93
CA GLU A 238 -17.81 1.10 -8.08
C GLU A 238 -19.05 1.98 -8.06
N TRP A 239 -18.88 3.26 -8.43
CA TRP A 239 -19.95 4.26 -8.50
C TRP A 239 -20.65 4.58 -7.17
N GLU A 240 -20.29 3.86 -6.10
CA GLU A 240 -20.74 4.17 -4.73
C GLU A 240 -19.62 4.86 -3.95
N HIS A 241 -18.38 4.36 -4.02
CA HIS A 241 -17.25 4.88 -3.27
C HIS A 241 -16.15 5.47 -4.17
N TYR A 242 -16.15 5.17 -5.46
CA TYR A 242 -15.18 5.67 -6.44
C TYR A 242 -15.73 5.59 -7.86
N ILE A 243 -15.12 6.34 -8.77
CA ILE A 243 -15.40 6.28 -10.19
C ILE A 243 -14.41 5.30 -10.84
N PRO A 244 -14.88 4.18 -11.41
CA PRO A 244 -14.00 3.16 -11.96
C PRO A 244 -13.37 3.61 -13.27
N VAL A 245 -12.07 3.34 -13.42
CA VAL A 245 -11.29 3.54 -14.65
C VAL A 245 -10.69 2.21 -15.07
N LYS A 246 -10.80 1.87 -16.33
CA LYS A 246 -10.20 0.65 -16.89
C LYS A 246 -8.70 0.63 -16.67
N ARG A 247 -8.15 -0.56 -16.45
CA ARG A 247 -6.72 -0.74 -16.20
C ARG A 247 -5.84 -0.18 -17.33
N ASP A 248 -6.29 -0.27 -18.56
CA ASP A 248 -5.60 0.23 -19.75
C ASP A 248 -5.77 1.74 -19.98
N LEU A 249 -6.49 2.45 -19.10
CA LEU A 249 -6.76 3.89 -19.13
C LEU A 249 -7.55 4.36 -20.36
N THR A 250 -8.15 3.45 -21.15
CA THR A 250 -8.85 3.81 -22.41
C THR A 250 -10.10 4.67 -22.19
N ASP A 251 -10.71 4.62 -21.01
CA ASP A 251 -11.88 5.41 -20.64
C ASP A 251 -11.58 6.59 -19.67
N LEU A 252 -10.30 6.84 -19.36
CA LEU A 252 -9.90 7.85 -18.38
C LEU A 252 -10.42 9.25 -18.72
N ILE A 253 -10.28 9.69 -19.98
CA ILE A 253 -10.75 11.01 -20.42
C ILE A 253 -12.28 11.11 -20.31
N GLU A 254 -13.01 10.05 -20.70
CA GLU A 254 -14.47 9.98 -20.58
C GLU A 254 -14.90 10.11 -19.11
N LYS A 255 -14.28 9.34 -18.21
CA LYS A 255 -14.60 9.37 -16.77
C LYS A 255 -14.27 10.72 -16.14
N THR A 256 -13.15 11.33 -16.54
CA THR A 256 -12.77 12.68 -16.11
C THR A 256 -13.81 13.72 -16.53
N LYS A 257 -14.21 13.71 -17.81
CA LYS A 257 -15.25 14.62 -18.31
C LYS A 257 -16.59 14.38 -17.61
N TRP A 258 -16.93 13.11 -17.33
CA TRP A 258 -18.13 12.80 -16.57
C TRP A 258 -18.09 13.44 -15.16
N CYS A 259 -16.97 13.30 -14.43
CA CYS A 259 -16.79 13.92 -13.12
C CYS A 259 -16.96 15.44 -13.17
N LEU A 260 -16.29 16.10 -14.12
CA LEU A 260 -16.36 17.56 -14.26
C LEU A 260 -17.78 18.05 -14.61
N ASN A 261 -18.50 17.32 -15.48
CA ASN A 261 -19.85 17.67 -15.91
C ASN A 261 -20.94 17.29 -14.91
N ASN A 262 -20.65 16.40 -13.96
CA ASN A 262 -21.57 15.89 -12.92
C ASN A 262 -20.94 16.02 -11.53
N TYR A 263 -20.28 17.14 -11.26
CA TYR A 263 -19.45 17.29 -10.06
C TYR A 263 -20.22 17.06 -8.77
N ASP A 264 -21.48 17.54 -8.68
CA ASP A 264 -22.33 17.29 -7.51
C ASP A 264 -22.57 15.80 -7.26
N LYS A 265 -22.77 15.00 -8.34
CA LYS A 265 -22.91 13.54 -8.21
C LYS A 265 -21.58 12.89 -7.82
N ALA A 266 -20.47 13.38 -8.35
CA ALA A 266 -19.14 12.91 -7.99
C ALA A 266 -18.79 13.22 -6.52
N LEU A 267 -19.25 14.34 -5.97
CA LEU A 267 -19.13 14.67 -4.54
C LEU A 267 -19.93 13.73 -3.65
N ILE A 268 -21.11 13.25 -4.09
CA ILE A 268 -21.87 12.23 -3.33
C ILE A 268 -21.03 10.92 -3.23
N ILE A 269 -20.39 10.52 -4.32
CA ILE A 269 -19.49 9.35 -4.34
C ILE A 269 -18.31 9.58 -3.40
N ALA A 270 -17.73 10.76 -3.40
CA ALA A 270 -16.61 11.13 -2.52
C ALA A 270 -17.03 11.10 -1.03
N GLU A 271 -18.23 11.58 -0.70
CA GLU A 271 -18.76 11.50 0.66
C GLU A 271 -19.02 10.05 1.09
N ASN A 272 -19.55 9.21 0.21
CA ASN A 272 -19.69 7.77 0.46
C ASN A 272 -18.32 7.12 0.72
N ALA A 273 -17.27 7.50 -0.02
CA ALA A 273 -15.89 7.04 0.20
C ALA A 273 -15.37 7.47 1.59
N PHE A 274 -15.67 8.68 2.01
CA PHE A 274 -15.32 9.15 3.35
C PHE A 274 -16.06 8.35 4.44
N GLN A 275 -17.35 8.10 4.29
CA GLN A 275 -18.10 7.26 5.24
C GLN A 275 -17.60 5.81 5.24
N PHE A 276 -17.24 5.25 4.07
CA PHE A 276 -16.56 3.97 3.95
C PHE A 276 -15.25 3.95 4.77
N SER A 277 -14.45 5.00 4.66
CA SER A 277 -13.18 5.11 5.37
C SER A 277 -13.35 5.07 6.88
N LYS A 278 -14.37 5.74 7.40
CA LYS A 278 -14.73 5.71 8.84
C LYS A 278 -15.14 4.34 9.34
N LEU A 279 -15.68 3.48 8.46
CA LEU A 279 -16.09 2.13 8.81
C LEU A 279 -14.96 1.10 8.66
N TYR A 280 -14.14 1.21 7.60
CA TYR A 280 -13.24 0.14 7.19
C TYR A 280 -11.75 0.49 7.24
N LEU A 281 -11.40 1.79 7.38
CA LEU A 281 -10.02 2.25 7.30
C LEU A 281 -9.55 2.95 8.60
N THR A 282 -10.09 2.56 9.74
CA THR A 282 -9.64 3.02 11.06
C THR A 282 -8.59 2.08 11.65
N ARG A 283 -7.84 2.56 12.64
CA ARG A 283 -6.95 1.69 13.44
C ARG A 283 -7.71 0.58 14.16
N ASP A 284 -8.93 0.85 14.64
CA ASP A 284 -9.76 -0.16 15.27
C ASP A 284 -10.07 -1.31 14.31
N MET A 285 -10.45 -1.01 13.07
CA MET A 285 -10.66 -2.03 12.03
C MET A 285 -9.37 -2.77 11.68
N CYS A 286 -8.23 -2.11 11.69
CA CYS A 286 -6.93 -2.77 11.56
C CYS A 286 -6.70 -3.78 12.69
N TYR A 287 -6.99 -3.42 13.94
CA TYR A 287 -6.84 -4.32 15.09
C TYR A 287 -7.83 -5.49 15.04
N ASP A 288 -9.08 -5.22 14.67
CA ASP A 288 -10.12 -6.24 14.50
C ASP A 288 -9.73 -7.25 13.41
N LYS A 289 -9.16 -6.77 12.29
CA LYS A 289 -8.67 -7.64 11.21
C LYS A 289 -7.51 -8.52 11.70
N TRP A 290 -6.57 -7.98 12.46
CA TRP A 290 -5.49 -8.76 13.07
C TRP A 290 -6.02 -9.80 14.05
N ASN A 291 -7.01 -9.43 14.90
CA ASN A 291 -7.66 -10.37 15.80
C ASN A 291 -8.28 -11.55 15.05
N ASN A 292 -9.02 -11.28 13.98
CA ASN A 292 -9.65 -12.33 13.17
C ASN A 292 -8.61 -13.27 12.55
N ILE A 293 -7.46 -12.74 12.09
CA ILE A 293 -6.37 -13.53 11.51
C ILE A 293 -5.72 -14.43 12.56
N ILE A 294 -5.35 -13.88 13.71
CA ILE A 294 -4.69 -14.63 14.78
C ILE A 294 -5.62 -15.72 15.35
N CYS A 295 -6.88 -15.37 15.63
CA CYS A 295 -7.85 -16.35 16.15
C CYS A 295 -8.13 -17.48 15.16
N SER A 296 -8.22 -17.20 13.85
CA SER A 296 -8.49 -18.23 12.83
C SER A 296 -7.34 -19.21 12.63
N ARG A 297 -6.12 -18.89 13.09
CA ARG A 297 -4.93 -19.75 12.96
C ARG A 297 -4.62 -20.55 14.24
N ASN A 298 -5.29 -20.22 15.34
CA ASN A 298 -5.14 -20.89 16.62
C ASN A 298 -6.22 -21.97 16.86
N LEU A 299 -7.04 -22.23 15.86
CA LEU A 299 -8.00 -23.34 15.82
C LEU A 299 -7.38 -24.54 15.08
#